data_310f8d67291e938de66c5fd1fb38390b
#
_entry.id   310f8d67291e938de66c5fd1fb38390b
#
_cell.length_a   1.000
_cell.length_b   1.000
_cell.length_c   1.000
_cell.angle_alpha   90.00
_cell.angle_beta   90.00
_cell.angle_gamma   90.00
#
_symmetry.space_group_name_H-M   'P 1'
#
loop_
_entity.id
_entity.type
_entity.pdbx_description
1 polymer ?
#
loop_
_entity_poly.entity_id
_entity_poly.type
_entity_poly.pdbx_seq_one_letter_code
_entity_poly.pdbx_strand_id
1 'polypeptide(L)'
;MSLPEERRAGLVTLGTVLAAMVLVLTALLAGSEPAAGEISVFEAVNGLPDVPAALWWPVMQLGSLVGTVLVAAGFALFRHRRLATAYATATVAAWLGAQLLKVIVDRGRPADFALDAIMRGPAASGQGFPSGHAAVAFAAAFVVSAGHGRPWSYVALTLAGVVATARLYVGAHLPLDVVGGGAAGVVVGLVASHLILRLRSERLGGMAGTPAE
;
A
#
# COMPACT_ATOMS: atom_id res chain seq x y z
N MET A 1 -15.86 -21.62 -8.16
CA MET A 1 -16.01 -22.28 -6.85
C MET A 1 -15.34 -21.39 -5.80
N SER A 2 -16.10 -20.76 -4.91
CA SER A 2 -15.58 -19.91 -3.85
C SER A 2 -15.07 -20.77 -2.68
N LEU A 3 -13.95 -20.40 -2.09
CA LEU A 3 -13.44 -21.08 -0.88
C LEU A 3 -14.45 -20.97 0.27
N PRO A 4 -14.57 -22.00 1.13
CA PRO A 4 -15.32 -21.93 2.37
C PRO A 4 -14.89 -20.71 3.22
N GLU A 5 -15.83 -20.11 3.96
CA GLU A 5 -15.59 -18.89 4.73
C GLU A 5 -14.46 -19.04 5.74
N GLU A 6 -14.41 -20.17 6.45
CA GLU A 6 -13.35 -20.49 7.42
C GLU A 6 -11.96 -20.52 6.76
N ARG A 7 -11.81 -21.14 5.60
CA ARG A 7 -10.55 -21.16 4.85
C ARG A 7 -10.13 -19.76 4.41
N ARG A 8 -11.10 -18.96 3.98
CA ARG A 8 -10.83 -17.56 3.59
C ARG A 8 -10.38 -16.73 4.78
N ALA A 9 -11.05 -16.85 5.94
CA ALA A 9 -10.65 -16.18 7.16
C ALA A 9 -9.25 -16.60 7.61
N GLY A 10 -8.93 -17.88 7.56
CA GLY A 10 -7.60 -18.42 7.88
C GLY A 10 -6.51 -17.84 6.96
N LEU A 11 -6.75 -17.76 5.66
CA LEU A 11 -5.79 -17.17 4.70
C LEU A 11 -5.58 -15.67 4.95
N VAL A 12 -6.63 -14.91 5.27
CA VAL A 12 -6.52 -13.49 5.62
C VAL A 12 -5.70 -13.33 6.90
N THR A 13 -5.98 -14.12 7.93
CA THR A 13 -5.23 -14.08 9.19
C THR A 13 -3.76 -14.41 8.97
N LEU A 14 -3.46 -15.49 8.26
CA LEU A 14 -2.07 -15.85 7.92
C LEU A 14 -1.36 -14.75 7.15
N GLY A 15 -2.00 -14.22 6.10
CA GLY A 15 -1.43 -13.13 5.29
C GLY A 15 -1.18 -11.86 6.12
N THR A 16 -2.11 -11.52 7.03
CA THR A 16 -1.96 -10.38 7.94
C THR A 16 -0.79 -10.58 8.91
N VAL A 17 -0.66 -11.78 9.50
CA VAL A 17 0.45 -12.10 10.41
C VAL A 17 1.79 -12.03 9.67
N LEU A 18 1.89 -12.65 8.49
CA LEU A 18 3.12 -12.60 7.69
C LEU A 18 3.50 -11.17 7.30
N ALA A 19 2.55 -10.36 6.87
CA ALA A 19 2.79 -8.96 6.55
C ALA A 19 3.21 -8.14 7.79
N ALA A 20 2.58 -8.39 8.94
CA ALA A 20 2.98 -7.75 10.20
C ALA A 20 4.40 -8.16 10.62
N MET A 21 4.78 -9.42 10.44
CA MET A 21 6.15 -9.88 10.69
C MET A 21 7.17 -9.18 9.77
N VAL A 22 6.86 -9.04 8.48
CA VAL A 22 7.72 -8.30 7.53
C VAL A 22 7.83 -6.84 7.95
N LEU A 23 6.73 -6.20 8.36
CA LEU A 23 6.74 -4.82 8.84
C LEU A 23 7.64 -4.67 10.08
N VAL A 24 7.49 -5.54 11.07
CA VAL A 24 8.31 -5.49 12.29
C VAL A 24 9.79 -5.73 11.96
N LEU A 25 10.09 -6.75 11.15
CA LEU A 25 11.47 -7.04 10.75
C LEU A 25 12.11 -5.87 10.00
N THR A 26 11.41 -5.29 9.03
CA THR A 26 11.90 -4.13 8.29
C THR A 26 12.05 -2.91 9.18
N ALA A 27 11.16 -2.69 10.17
CA ALA A 27 11.28 -1.61 11.15
C ALA A 27 12.53 -1.77 12.04
N LEU A 28 12.79 -2.99 12.51
CA LEU A 28 14.00 -3.29 13.32
C LEU A 28 15.28 -3.07 12.52
N LEU A 29 15.32 -3.53 11.27
CA LEU A 29 16.46 -3.33 10.38
C LEU A 29 16.63 -1.86 9.95
N ALA A 30 15.53 -1.13 9.80
CA ALA A 30 15.52 0.27 9.43
C ALA A 30 15.96 1.21 10.56
N GLY A 31 16.00 0.76 11.82
CA GLY A 31 16.52 1.51 12.96
C GLY A 31 18.06 1.66 12.97
N SER A 32 18.76 1.13 11.98
CA SER A 32 20.21 1.21 11.82
C SER A 32 20.62 1.93 10.53
N GLU A 33 21.91 2.20 10.37
CA GLU A 33 22.49 2.68 9.12
C GLU A 33 22.16 1.70 7.97
N PRO A 34 21.93 2.21 6.73
CA PRO A 34 21.63 1.37 5.59
C PRO A 34 22.77 0.37 5.31
N ALA A 35 22.43 -0.91 5.20
CA ALA A 35 23.37 -1.95 4.85
C ALA A 35 23.85 -1.80 3.40
N ALA A 36 25.08 -2.27 3.08
CA ALA A 36 25.64 -2.20 1.74
C ALA A 36 24.72 -2.80 0.66
N GLY A 37 24.03 -3.91 0.96
CA GLY A 37 23.08 -4.52 0.03
C GLY A 37 21.83 -3.64 -0.20
N GLU A 38 21.37 -2.92 0.81
CA GLU A 38 20.27 -1.97 0.67
C GLU A 38 20.66 -0.78 -0.20
N ILE A 39 21.88 -0.25 0.02
CA ILE A 39 22.44 0.85 -0.78
C ILE A 39 22.58 0.42 -2.24
N SER A 40 23.14 -0.77 -2.52
CA SER A 40 23.31 -1.28 -3.88
C SER A 40 21.98 -1.41 -4.64
N VAL A 41 20.92 -1.88 -3.96
CA VAL A 41 19.57 -1.95 -4.56
C VAL A 41 19.02 -0.55 -4.83
N PHE A 42 19.21 0.38 -3.90
CA PHE A 42 18.80 1.76 -4.08
C PHE A 42 19.49 2.40 -5.29
N GLU A 43 20.84 2.33 -5.34
CA GLU A 43 21.65 2.90 -6.43
C GLU A 43 21.28 2.29 -7.78
N ALA A 44 21.06 0.97 -7.85
CA ALA A 44 20.68 0.29 -9.08
C ALA A 44 19.32 0.82 -9.64
N VAL A 45 18.37 1.14 -8.78
CA VAL A 45 17.06 1.66 -9.19
C VAL A 45 17.09 3.18 -9.41
N ASN A 46 17.75 3.92 -8.50
CA ASN A 46 17.85 5.37 -8.58
C ASN A 46 18.74 5.81 -9.75
N GLY A 47 19.78 5.03 -10.10
CA GLY A 47 20.67 5.26 -11.22
C GLY A 47 20.09 4.91 -12.60
N LEU A 48 18.86 4.40 -12.70
CA LEU A 48 18.21 4.16 -14.00
C LEU A 48 18.11 5.46 -14.82
N PRO A 49 18.11 5.36 -16.17
CA PRO A 49 17.99 6.52 -17.05
C PRO A 49 16.73 7.35 -16.75
N ASP A 50 16.82 8.64 -17.06
CA ASP A 50 15.71 9.56 -16.84
C ASP A 50 14.52 9.23 -17.71
N VAL A 51 13.38 9.02 -17.07
CA VAL A 51 12.07 8.84 -17.70
C VAL A 51 11.27 10.14 -17.55
N PRO A 52 10.62 10.65 -18.61
CA PRO A 52 9.81 11.85 -18.52
C PRO A 52 8.80 11.81 -17.38
N ALA A 53 8.73 12.89 -16.58
CA ALA A 53 7.87 12.97 -15.39
C ALA A 53 6.39 12.67 -15.71
N ALA A 54 5.93 13.01 -16.93
CA ALA A 54 4.58 12.72 -17.39
C ALA A 54 4.22 11.22 -17.38
N LEU A 55 5.21 10.32 -17.38
CA LEU A 55 4.97 8.87 -17.37
C LEU A 55 4.92 8.28 -15.96
N TRP A 56 5.81 8.68 -15.06
CA TRP A 56 5.88 8.08 -13.71
C TRP A 56 5.11 8.87 -12.65
N TRP A 57 4.99 10.19 -12.82
CA TRP A 57 4.32 11.03 -11.81
C TRP A 57 2.83 10.70 -11.61
N PRO A 58 2.01 10.51 -12.67
CA PRO A 58 0.60 10.11 -12.51
C PRO A 58 0.44 8.77 -11.79
N VAL A 59 1.30 7.79 -12.10
CA VAL A 59 1.26 6.48 -11.45
C VAL A 59 1.59 6.61 -9.97
N MET A 60 2.58 7.42 -9.62
CA MET A 60 2.94 7.69 -8.23
C MET A 60 1.79 8.31 -7.43
N GLN A 61 0.90 9.10 -8.07
CA GLN A 61 -0.26 9.68 -7.40
C GLN A 61 -1.24 8.62 -6.87
N LEU A 62 -1.24 7.40 -7.40
CA LEU A 62 -2.06 6.30 -6.86
C LEU A 62 -1.66 5.95 -5.41
N GLY A 63 -0.44 6.26 -4.99
CA GLY A 63 0.03 6.12 -3.61
C GLY A 63 -0.13 7.38 -2.75
N SER A 64 -0.75 8.44 -3.26
CA SER A 64 -0.95 9.71 -2.54
C SER A 64 -2.39 9.86 -2.02
N LEU A 65 -2.60 10.80 -1.07
CA LEU A 65 -3.95 11.15 -0.64
C LEU A 65 -4.77 11.80 -1.75
N VAL A 66 -4.13 12.55 -2.67
CA VAL A 66 -4.80 13.12 -3.85
C VAL A 66 -5.34 11.99 -4.73
N GLY A 67 -4.50 11.01 -5.06
CA GLY A 67 -4.92 9.83 -5.81
C GLY A 67 -6.03 9.06 -5.09
N THR A 68 -5.93 8.92 -3.76
CA THR A 68 -7.00 8.31 -2.94
C THR A 68 -8.35 9.00 -3.15
N VAL A 69 -8.39 10.34 -3.07
CA VAL A 69 -9.62 11.11 -3.25
C VAL A 69 -10.19 10.93 -4.67
N LEU A 70 -9.33 11.02 -5.69
CA LEU A 70 -9.75 10.89 -7.09
C LEU A 70 -10.33 9.50 -7.39
N VAL A 71 -9.67 8.42 -6.95
CA VAL A 71 -10.13 7.05 -7.17
C VAL A 71 -11.41 6.77 -6.38
N ALA A 72 -11.48 7.20 -5.11
CA ALA A 72 -12.69 7.04 -4.30
C ALA A 72 -13.88 7.81 -4.89
N ALA A 73 -13.65 9.03 -5.38
CA ALA A 73 -14.68 9.81 -6.09
C ALA A 73 -15.12 9.09 -7.37
N GLY A 74 -14.20 8.52 -8.14
CA GLY A 74 -14.53 7.69 -9.29
C GLY A 74 -15.47 6.54 -8.92
N PHE A 75 -15.12 5.73 -7.91
CA PHE A 75 -15.99 4.66 -7.42
C PHE A 75 -17.38 5.17 -6.97
N ALA A 76 -17.44 6.32 -6.30
CA ALA A 76 -18.71 6.92 -5.86
C ALA A 76 -19.56 7.37 -7.05
N LEU A 77 -18.97 8.00 -8.06
CA LEU A 77 -19.62 8.45 -9.30
C LEU A 77 -20.24 7.27 -10.06
N PHE A 78 -19.51 6.16 -10.18
CA PHE A 78 -20.00 4.92 -10.79
C PHE A 78 -20.91 4.09 -9.86
N ARG A 79 -21.44 4.72 -8.77
CA ARG A 79 -22.39 4.14 -7.80
C ARG A 79 -21.83 2.97 -6.97
N HIS A 80 -20.51 2.74 -6.95
CA HIS A 80 -19.84 1.77 -6.08
C HIS A 80 -19.55 2.36 -4.69
N ARG A 81 -20.52 3.01 -4.05
CA ARG A 81 -20.34 3.79 -2.80
C ARG A 81 -19.62 3.02 -1.69
N ARG A 82 -19.93 1.72 -1.50
CA ARG A 82 -19.28 0.90 -0.47
C ARG A 82 -17.80 0.70 -0.76
N LEU A 83 -17.48 0.44 -2.02
CA LEU A 83 -16.09 0.29 -2.43
C LEU A 83 -15.34 1.62 -2.29
N ALA A 84 -15.97 2.73 -2.65
CA ALA A 84 -15.44 4.07 -2.44
C ALA A 84 -15.10 4.33 -0.96
N THR A 85 -16.05 4.04 -0.04
CA THR A 85 -15.84 4.22 1.39
C THR A 85 -14.72 3.30 1.91
N ALA A 86 -14.75 2.03 1.54
CA ALA A 86 -13.76 1.06 1.98
C ALA A 86 -12.35 1.39 1.43
N TYR A 87 -12.27 1.86 0.18
CA TYR A 87 -11.05 2.33 -0.43
C TYR A 87 -10.49 3.54 0.31
N ALA A 88 -11.33 4.57 0.53
CA ALA A 88 -10.91 5.77 1.22
C ALA A 88 -10.48 5.49 2.67
N THR A 89 -11.26 4.71 3.43
CA THR A 89 -10.90 4.38 4.82
C THR A 89 -9.63 3.56 4.92
N ALA A 90 -9.44 2.55 4.08
CA ALA A 90 -8.24 1.73 4.11
C ALA A 90 -6.98 2.52 3.74
N THR A 91 -7.06 3.34 2.68
CA THR A 91 -5.92 4.14 2.23
C THR A 91 -5.54 5.25 3.21
N VAL A 92 -6.53 5.93 3.81
CA VAL A 92 -6.28 6.92 4.86
C VAL A 92 -5.72 6.25 6.12
N ALA A 93 -6.25 5.09 6.54
CA ALA A 93 -5.73 4.34 7.68
C ALA A 93 -4.28 3.89 7.44
N ALA A 94 -3.95 3.41 6.23
CA ALA A 94 -2.58 3.05 5.87
C ALA A 94 -1.64 4.26 5.90
N TRP A 95 -2.09 5.41 5.41
CA TRP A 95 -1.32 6.66 5.48
C TRP A 95 -1.08 7.10 6.93
N LEU A 96 -2.13 7.12 7.76
CA LEU A 96 -2.01 7.50 9.19
C LEU A 96 -1.10 6.53 9.94
N GLY A 97 -1.23 5.23 9.69
CA GLY A 97 -0.34 4.20 10.26
C GLY A 97 1.12 4.43 9.86
N ALA A 98 1.37 4.77 8.60
CA ALA A 98 2.71 5.11 8.14
C ALA A 98 3.25 6.37 8.83
N GLN A 99 2.43 7.41 9.03
CA GLN A 99 2.84 8.61 9.76
C GLN A 99 3.20 8.31 11.22
N LEU A 100 2.42 7.46 11.89
CA LEU A 100 2.72 7.02 13.26
C LEU A 100 4.04 6.25 13.33
N LEU A 101 4.25 5.30 12.42
CA LEU A 101 5.48 4.51 12.36
C LEU A 101 6.72 5.36 12.05
N LYS A 102 6.58 6.45 11.30
CA LYS A 102 7.66 7.42 11.05
C LYS A 102 8.21 8.01 12.34
N VAL A 103 7.32 8.37 13.25
CA VAL A 103 7.72 8.95 14.56
C VAL A 103 8.39 7.89 15.45
N ILE A 104 7.98 6.61 15.31
CA ILE A 104 8.51 5.53 16.16
C ILE A 104 9.90 5.07 15.69
N VAL A 105 10.09 4.91 14.38
CA VAL A 105 11.34 4.37 13.81
C VAL A 105 12.38 5.47 13.55
N ASP A 106 11.92 6.70 13.28
CA ASP A 106 12.72 7.91 13.08
C ASP A 106 13.94 7.72 12.13
N ARG A 107 13.73 7.05 11.02
CA ARG A 107 14.75 6.78 10.02
C ARG A 107 14.92 7.95 9.06
N GLY A 108 16.17 8.32 8.76
CA GLY A 108 16.52 9.29 7.72
C GLY A 108 16.14 8.82 6.30
N ARG A 109 16.23 9.73 5.35
CA ARG A 109 16.05 9.48 3.91
C ARG A 109 17.40 9.25 3.24
N PRO A 110 17.46 8.82 1.96
CA PRO A 110 18.72 8.61 1.25
C PRO A 110 19.71 9.79 1.37
N ALA A 111 19.23 11.03 1.25
CA ALA A 111 20.06 12.22 1.38
C ALA A 111 20.66 12.42 2.78
N ASP A 112 20.00 11.95 3.84
CA ASP A 112 20.48 12.08 5.22
C ASP A 112 21.64 11.12 5.51
N PHE A 113 21.81 10.07 4.69
CA PHE A 113 22.91 9.10 4.77
C PHE A 113 24.07 9.43 3.81
N ALA A 114 24.14 10.66 3.30
CA ALA A 114 25.17 11.11 2.34
C ALA A 114 25.26 10.24 1.07
N LEU A 115 24.17 9.61 0.67
CA LEU A 115 24.08 8.89 -0.59
C LEU A 115 23.91 9.89 -1.75
N ASP A 116 24.61 9.66 -2.86
CA ASP A 116 24.48 10.44 -4.10
C ASP A 116 23.15 10.16 -4.79
N ALA A 117 22.04 10.53 -4.12
CA ALA A 117 20.71 10.27 -4.59
C ALA A 117 20.29 11.24 -5.70
N ILE A 118 19.93 10.71 -6.86
CA ILE A 118 19.33 11.48 -7.96
C ILE A 118 17.89 11.82 -7.58
N MET A 119 17.66 13.07 -7.20
CA MET A 119 16.33 13.54 -6.80
C MET A 119 15.50 13.92 -8.02
N ARG A 120 14.45 13.13 -8.30
CA ARG A 120 13.52 13.37 -9.43
C ARG A 120 12.17 13.83 -8.90
N GLY A 121 12.02 15.13 -8.66
CA GLY A 121 10.79 15.75 -8.16
C GLY A 121 11.03 16.61 -6.91
N PRO A 122 9.96 17.05 -6.25
CA PRO A 122 10.08 17.84 -5.01
C PRO A 122 10.85 17.08 -3.94
N ALA A 123 11.72 17.77 -3.23
CA ALA A 123 12.45 17.20 -2.11
C ALA A 123 11.47 16.61 -1.08
N ALA A 124 11.67 15.34 -0.78
CA ALA A 124 10.86 14.68 0.24
C ALA A 124 11.42 15.06 1.63
N SER A 125 10.56 15.57 2.51
CA SER A 125 10.92 15.99 3.87
C SER A 125 10.46 14.98 4.94
N GLY A 126 11.03 15.07 6.14
CA GLY A 126 10.71 14.21 7.28
C GLY A 126 11.27 12.79 7.13
N GLN A 127 10.89 11.89 8.02
CA GLN A 127 11.41 10.53 8.13
C GLN A 127 11.16 9.67 6.89
N GLY A 128 12.11 8.76 6.60
CA GLY A 128 12.08 7.82 5.49
C GLY A 128 11.13 6.65 5.75
N PHE A 129 11.32 5.92 6.86
CA PHE A 129 10.58 4.70 7.15
C PHE A 129 9.25 4.95 7.90
N PRO A 130 8.17 4.25 7.49
CA PRO A 130 7.99 3.55 6.23
C PRO A 130 7.52 4.46 5.10
N SER A 131 7.56 3.99 3.85
CA SER A 131 7.03 4.73 2.70
C SER A 131 5.50 4.82 2.74
N GLY A 132 4.96 6.02 2.95
CA GLY A 132 3.51 6.26 2.94
C GLY A 132 2.86 5.98 1.58
N HIS A 133 3.55 6.28 0.46
CA HIS A 133 3.04 5.95 -0.88
C HIS A 133 2.92 4.44 -1.10
N ALA A 134 3.89 3.65 -0.65
CA ALA A 134 3.81 2.20 -0.73
C ALA A 134 2.67 1.67 0.15
N ALA A 135 2.52 2.18 1.38
CA ALA A 135 1.44 1.77 2.28
C ALA A 135 0.04 2.02 1.67
N VAL A 136 -0.19 3.22 1.14
CA VAL A 136 -1.45 3.59 0.48
C VAL A 136 -1.70 2.71 -0.75
N ALA A 137 -0.71 2.54 -1.63
CA ALA A 137 -0.86 1.80 -2.87
C ALA A 137 -1.18 0.31 -2.62
N PHE A 138 -0.51 -0.34 -1.66
CA PHE A 138 -0.80 -1.75 -1.33
C PHE A 138 -2.13 -1.91 -0.61
N ALA A 139 -2.52 -1.02 0.31
CA ALA A 139 -3.85 -1.04 0.91
C ALA A 139 -4.96 -0.90 -0.15
N ALA A 140 -4.80 0.04 -1.08
CA ALA A 140 -5.68 0.24 -2.22
C ALA A 140 -5.80 -1.02 -3.08
N ALA A 141 -4.67 -1.66 -3.40
CA ALA A 141 -4.64 -2.86 -4.24
C ALA A 141 -5.43 -4.02 -3.63
N PHE A 142 -5.33 -4.25 -2.33
CA PHE A 142 -6.10 -5.30 -1.64
C PHE A 142 -7.60 -5.01 -1.61
N VAL A 143 -8.01 -3.76 -1.39
CA VAL A 143 -9.43 -3.37 -1.44
C VAL A 143 -10.01 -3.54 -2.85
N VAL A 144 -9.30 -3.09 -3.89
CA VAL A 144 -9.72 -3.28 -5.29
C VAL A 144 -9.82 -4.77 -5.64
N SER A 145 -8.86 -5.57 -5.19
CA SER A 145 -8.86 -7.03 -5.37
C SER A 145 -10.08 -7.71 -4.77
N ALA A 146 -10.50 -7.29 -3.58
CA ALA A 146 -11.70 -7.81 -2.92
C ALA A 146 -13.00 -7.42 -3.65
N GLY A 147 -13.02 -6.24 -4.27
CA GLY A 147 -14.18 -5.71 -4.98
C GLY A 147 -14.40 -6.27 -6.39
N HIS A 148 -13.32 -6.55 -7.13
CA HIS A 148 -13.38 -6.78 -8.59
C HIS A 148 -12.86 -8.14 -9.07
N GLY A 149 -12.21 -8.94 -8.22
CA GLY A 149 -11.72 -10.27 -8.58
C GLY A 149 -10.35 -10.30 -9.27
N ARG A 150 -9.95 -11.51 -9.72
CA ARG A 150 -8.56 -11.83 -10.11
C ARG A 150 -7.89 -10.90 -11.13
N PRO A 151 -8.49 -10.57 -12.29
CA PRO A 151 -7.79 -9.73 -13.28
C PRO A 151 -7.40 -8.38 -12.68
N TRP A 152 -8.32 -7.75 -11.95
CA TRP A 152 -8.08 -6.47 -11.29
C TRP A 152 -7.10 -6.56 -10.13
N SER A 153 -7.00 -7.74 -9.48
CA SER A 153 -5.99 -7.98 -8.46
C SER A 153 -4.58 -7.89 -9.03
N TYR A 154 -4.33 -8.52 -10.16
CA TYR A 154 -3.02 -8.45 -10.83
C TYR A 154 -2.68 -7.01 -11.23
N VAL A 155 -3.62 -6.30 -11.86
CA VAL A 155 -3.42 -4.89 -12.25
C VAL A 155 -3.11 -4.03 -11.03
N ALA A 156 -3.93 -4.12 -9.99
CA ALA A 156 -3.78 -3.28 -8.80
C ALA A 156 -2.47 -3.57 -8.04
N LEU A 157 -2.08 -4.84 -7.89
CA LEU A 157 -0.83 -5.22 -7.24
C LEU A 157 0.39 -4.81 -8.07
N THR A 158 0.34 -4.94 -9.40
CA THR A 158 1.40 -4.46 -10.29
C THR A 158 1.56 -2.94 -10.16
N LEU A 159 0.46 -2.18 -10.18
CA LEU A 159 0.52 -0.74 -10.00
C LEU A 159 1.07 -0.36 -8.62
N ALA A 160 0.70 -1.08 -7.55
CA ALA A 160 1.27 -0.85 -6.22
C ALA A 160 2.78 -1.11 -6.21
N GLY A 161 3.26 -2.16 -6.87
CA GLY A 161 4.68 -2.44 -7.05
C GLY A 161 5.40 -1.34 -7.83
N VAL A 162 4.79 -0.84 -8.92
CA VAL A 162 5.34 0.28 -9.69
C VAL A 162 5.42 1.55 -8.84
N VAL A 163 4.37 1.89 -8.08
CA VAL A 163 4.39 3.02 -7.14
C VAL A 163 5.54 2.86 -6.14
N ALA A 164 5.68 1.67 -5.56
CA ALA A 164 6.72 1.35 -4.59
C ALA A 164 8.13 1.54 -5.19
N THR A 165 8.40 0.99 -6.37
CA THR A 165 9.67 1.12 -7.09
C THR A 165 9.94 2.57 -7.50
N ALA A 166 8.92 3.32 -7.90
CA ALA A 166 9.06 4.72 -8.26
C ALA A 166 9.56 5.58 -7.07
N ARG A 167 9.31 5.16 -5.79
CA ARG A 167 9.84 5.87 -4.62
C ARG A 167 11.36 5.75 -4.47
N LEU A 168 11.94 4.61 -4.89
CA LEU A 168 13.40 4.47 -4.99
C LEU A 168 13.93 5.27 -6.18
N TYR A 169 13.28 5.12 -7.33
CA TYR A 169 13.66 5.80 -8.57
C TYR A 169 13.76 7.33 -8.41
N VAL A 170 12.82 7.94 -7.70
CA VAL A 170 12.85 9.40 -7.46
C VAL A 170 13.76 9.83 -6.31
N GLY A 171 14.49 8.91 -5.66
CA GLY A 171 15.43 9.23 -4.59
C GLY A 171 14.78 9.51 -3.23
N ALA A 172 13.51 9.21 -3.05
CA ALA A 172 12.76 9.63 -1.86
C ALA A 172 12.83 8.63 -0.70
N HIS A 173 13.09 7.35 -0.97
CA HIS A 173 13.08 6.25 0.02
C HIS A 173 14.13 5.19 -0.26
N LEU A 174 14.55 4.50 0.78
CA LEU A 174 15.38 3.30 0.71
C LEU A 174 14.52 2.02 0.55
N PRO A 175 15.10 0.89 0.12
CA PRO A 175 14.38 -0.38 -0.06
C PRO A 175 13.59 -0.84 1.16
N LEU A 176 14.15 -0.80 2.38
CA LEU A 176 13.42 -1.20 3.59
C LEU A 176 12.22 -0.31 3.88
N ASP A 177 12.29 0.99 3.56
CA ASP A 177 11.16 1.91 3.72
C ASP A 177 9.97 1.49 2.85
N VAL A 178 10.27 1.07 1.63
CA VAL A 178 9.28 0.67 0.64
C VAL A 178 8.67 -0.69 0.98
N VAL A 179 9.51 -1.65 1.40
CA VAL A 179 9.04 -2.98 1.83
C VAL A 179 8.19 -2.87 3.09
N GLY A 180 8.65 -2.10 4.10
CA GLY A 180 7.90 -1.85 5.33
C GLY A 180 6.58 -1.12 5.07
N GLY A 181 6.60 -0.11 4.18
CA GLY A 181 5.38 0.59 3.75
C GLY A 181 4.41 -0.35 3.05
N GLY A 182 4.89 -1.17 2.11
CA GLY A 182 4.09 -2.19 1.43
C GLY A 182 3.46 -3.18 2.42
N ALA A 183 4.25 -3.68 3.37
CA ALA A 183 3.77 -4.60 4.42
C ALA A 183 2.68 -3.96 5.29
N ALA A 184 2.86 -2.72 5.73
CA ALA A 184 1.83 -1.97 6.46
C ALA A 184 0.54 -1.83 5.64
N GLY A 185 0.67 -1.52 4.34
CA GLY A 185 -0.46 -1.45 3.40
C GLY A 185 -1.18 -2.79 3.23
N VAL A 186 -0.44 -3.90 3.15
CA VAL A 186 -1.00 -5.26 3.09
C VAL A 186 -1.81 -5.59 4.35
N VAL A 187 -1.29 -5.29 5.54
CA VAL A 187 -2.01 -5.51 6.81
C VAL A 187 -3.35 -4.76 6.79
N VAL A 188 -3.34 -3.47 6.52
CA VAL A 188 -4.57 -2.65 6.50
C VAL A 188 -5.51 -3.11 5.38
N GLY A 189 -4.99 -3.38 4.19
CA GLY A 189 -5.76 -3.81 3.03
C GLY A 189 -6.45 -5.15 3.23
N LEU A 190 -5.78 -6.15 3.83
CA LEU A 190 -6.36 -7.45 4.15
C LEU A 190 -7.49 -7.34 5.18
N VAL A 191 -7.27 -6.58 6.26
CA VAL A 191 -8.30 -6.33 7.27
C VAL A 191 -9.52 -5.65 6.67
N ALA A 192 -9.32 -4.57 5.92
CA ALA A 192 -10.41 -3.85 5.24
C ALA A 192 -11.18 -4.75 4.26
N SER A 193 -10.44 -5.54 3.45
CA SER A 193 -11.03 -6.48 2.50
C SER A 193 -11.88 -7.55 3.18
N HIS A 194 -11.42 -8.07 4.31
CA HIS A 194 -12.17 -9.05 5.10
C HIS A 194 -13.49 -8.47 5.62
N LEU A 195 -13.46 -7.25 6.17
CA LEU A 195 -14.65 -6.55 6.64
C LEU A 195 -15.67 -6.30 5.51
N ILE A 196 -15.21 -5.87 4.32
CA ILE A 196 -16.07 -5.66 3.15
C ILE A 196 -16.78 -6.95 2.74
N LEU A 197 -16.04 -8.06 2.72
CA LEU A 197 -16.57 -9.36 2.30
C LEU A 197 -17.58 -9.91 3.32
N ARG A 198 -17.34 -9.76 4.63
CA ARG A 198 -18.30 -10.15 5.68
C ARG A 198 -19.61 -9.39 5.57
N LEU A 199 -19.57 -8.07 5.47
CA LEU A 199 -20.76 -7.24 5.33
C LEU A 199 -21.56 -7.56 4.04
N ARG A 200 -20.93 -8.16 3.03
CA ARG A 200 -21.59 -8.63 1.82
C ARG A 200 -22.33 -9.96 2.04
N SER A 201 -21.73 -10.91 2.77
CA SER A 201 -22.34 -12.23 3.05
C SER A 201 -23.55 -12.12 3.98
N GLU A 202 -23.47 -11.33 5.04
CA GLU A 202 -24.57 -11.13 6.00
C GLU A 202 -25.84 -10.56 5.35
N ARG A 203 -25.68 -9.63 4.37
CA ARG A 203 -26.84 -9.08 3.66
C ARG A 203 -27.50 -10.07 2.71
N LEU A 204 -26.73 -10.92 2.05
CA LEU A 204 -27.30 -11.95 1.18
C LEU A 204 -28.04 -13.02 2.00
N GLY A 205 -27.52 -13.38 3.19
CA GLY A 205 -28.17 -14.28 4.12
C GLY A 205 -29.47 -13.68 4.72
N GLY A 206 -29.46 -12.39 5.07
CA GLY A 206 -30.64 -11.70 5.60
C GLY A 206 -31.79 -11.53 4.60
N MET A 207 -31.50 -11.42 3.30
CA MET A 207 -32.52 -11.34 2.25
C MET A 207 -33.15 -12.71 1.90
N ALA A 208 -32.44 -13.81 2.18
CA ALA A 208 -32.94 -15.18 1.96
C ALA A 208 -33.82 -15.70 3.10
N GLY A 209 -33.82 -15.02 4.26
CA GLY A 209 -34.50 -15.43 5.48
C GLY A 209 -35.83 -14.71 5.79
N THR A 210 -36.35 -13.85 4.92
CA THR A 210 -37.72 -13.27 5.07
C THR A 210 -38.74 -14.23 4.47
N PRO A 211 -39.56 -14.95 5.29
CA PRO A 211 -40.70 -15.68 4.75
C PRO A 211 -41.66 -14.69 4.13
N ALA A 212 -42.17 -14.97 2.93
CA ALA A 212 -43.32 -14.27 2.40
C ALA A 212 -44.50 -14.63 3.28
N GLU A 213 -45.01 -13.63 4.06
CA GLU A 213 -46.34 -13.66 4.65
C GLU A 213 -47.43 -13.35 3.61
#